data_9e4758fcf9251b183be74b7248afb512
#
_entry.id   9e4758fcf9251b183be74b7248afb512
#
_cell.length_a   1.000
_cell.length_b   1.000
_cell.length_c   1.000
_cell.angle_alpha   90.00
_cell.angle_beta   90.00
_cell.angle_gamma   90.00
#
_symmetry.space_group_name_H-M   'P 1'
#
loop_
_entity.id
_entity.type
_entity.pdbx_description
1 polymer ?
#
loop_
_entity_poly.entity_id
_entity_poly.type
_entity_poly.pdbx_seq_one_letter_code
_entity_poly.pdbx_strand_id
1 'polypeptide(L)'
;IATSQLDKIFGVRADKAEHHYQTVWNTIAAVPTQIHWPTFFFAAGAFAIMIVLRRFNPRIPNVLIAVAITTALSWLIHFEHLDTVALSQIENEAVQEVVHDELALKREIPELDKAIADAEKRHRETLKQFGTDDSRTLLAQHAYDTLKLKRERRSKTVKADIEEIKKTRFDHVPGPDGAMGRFYLHRHTPEGAESDGRLWRIRSVDGEKLVMNGGGNVVGIVPKGLPSFTLPKFDVGVILQLLSAGITISLIGFMEAISIAKAMAT
;
A
#
# COMPACT_ATOMS: atom_id res chain seq x y z
N ILE A 1 -15.64 6.87 9.26
CA ILE A 1 -14.84 5.64 9.48
C ILE A 1 -15.48 4.47 8.72
N ALA A 2 -16.77 4.13 8.88
CA ALA A 2 -17.40 2.99 8.20
C ALA A 2 -17.33 3.10 6.67
N THR A 3 -17.61 4.27 6.11
CA THR A 3 -17.59 4.51 4.66
C THR A 3 -16.20 4.40 4.04
N SER A 4 -15.11 4.61 4.82
CA SER A 4 -13.74 4.44 4.35
C SER A 4 -13.29 2.99 4.27
N GLN A 5 -14.13 2.02 4.64
CA GLN A 5 -13.83 0.59 4.56
C GLN A 5 -14.64 -0.13 3.45
N LEU A 6 -15.46 0.61 2.69
CA LEU A 6 -16.28 0.02 1.63
C LEU A 6 -15.44 -0.65 0.54
N ASP A 7 -14.29 -0.06 0.20
CA ASP A 7 -13.34 -0.63 -0.75
C ASP A 7 -12.89 -2.05 -0.35
N LYS A 8 -12.68 -2.26 0.95
CA LYS A 8 -12.25 -3.55 1.52
C LYS A 8 -13.38 -4.57 1.59
N ILE A 9 -14.61 -4.12 1.89
CA ILE A 9 -15.79 -4.99 1.94
C ILE A 9 -16.09 -5.57 0.56
N PHE A 10 -16.02 -4.74 -0.47
CA PHE A 10 -16.27 -5.16 -1.85
C PHE A 10 -15.05 -5.70 -2.59
N GLY A 11 -13.85 -5.61 -1.98
CA GLY A 11 -12.59 -5.99 -2.59
C GLY A 11 -12.23 -5.15 -3.83
N VAL A 12 -12.70 -3.90 -3.85
CA VAL A 12 -12.50 -2.95 -4.96
C VAL A 12 -11.33 -2.04 -4.63
N ARG A 13 -10.51 -1.70 -5.63
CA ARG A 13 -9.52 -0.62 -5.50
C ARG A 13 -10.09 0.64 -6.13
N ALA A 14 -10.45 1.60 -5.29
CA ALA A 14 -10.86 2.93 -5.72
C ALA A 14 -9.73 3.93 -5.50
N ASP A 15 -9.63 4.91 -6.41
CA ASP A 15 -8.70 6.01 -6.26
C ASP A 15 -9.06 6.86 -5.06
N LYS A 16 -8.08 7.13 -4.21
CA LYS A 16 -8.23 8.07 -3.11
C LYS A 16 -8.27 9.48 -3.70
N ALA A 17 -9.40 10.14 -3.55
CA ALA A 17 -9.56 11.54 -3.93
C ALA A 17 -9.19 12.47 -2.76
N GLU A 18 -9.01 13.75 -3.04
CA GLU A 18 -8.76 14.77 -2.00
C GLU A 18 -9.86 14.81 -0.94
N HIS A 19 -11.11 14.59 -1.36
CA HIS A 19 -12.25 14.61 -0.46
C HIS A 19 -12.81 13.22 -0.21
N HIS A 20 -13.12 12.93 1.04
CA HIS A 20 -13.65 11.64 1.47
C HIS A 20 -14.91 11.19 0.72
N TYR A 21 -15.86 12.11 0.45
CA TYR A 21 -17.09 11.79 -0.28
C TYR A 21 -16.82 11.35 -1.73
N GLN A 22 -15.79 11.91 -2.37
CA GLN A 22 -15.39 11.52 -3.72
C GLN A 22 -14.79 10.11 -3.73
N THR A 23 -13.97 9.77 -2.73
CA THR A 23 -13.43 8.43 -2.55
C THR A 23 -14.55 7.40 -2.35
N VAL A 24 -15.56 7.74 -1.54
CA VAL A 24 -16.75 6.88 -1.34
C VAL A 24 -17.52 6.69 -2.65
N TRP A 25 -17.75 7.79 -3.39
CA TRP A 25 -18.43 7.73 -4.68
C TRP A 25 -17.68 6.89 -5.70
N ASN A 26 -16.37 7.08 -5.83
CA ASN A 26 -15.52 6.31 -6.72
C ASN A 26 -15.55 4.82 -6.37
N THR A 27 -15.56 4.48 -5.08
CA THR A 27 -15.69 3.10 -4.61
C THR A 27 -17.02 2.51 -5.05
N ILE A 28 -18.13 3.19 -4.79
CA ILE A 28 -19.48 2.71 -5.16
C ILE A 28 -19.62 2.55 -6.69
N ALA A 29 -19.12 3.52 -7.45
CA ALA A 29 -19.15 3.49 -8.91
C ALA A 29 -18.32 2.32 -9.50
N ALA A 30 -17.26 1.91 -8.79
CA ALA A 30 -16.41 0.80 -9.22
C ALA A 30 -16.98 -0.59 -8.84
N VAL A 31 -17.90 -0.68 -7.88
CA VAL A 31 -18.48 -1.97 -7.43
C VAL A 31 -19.08 -2.79 -8.58
N PRO A 32 -19.92 -2.26 -9.47
CA PRO A 32 -20.57 -3.07 -10.51
C PRO A 32 -19.60 -3.79 -11.45
N THR A 33 -18.41 -3.18 -11.67
CA THR A 33 -17.42 -3.68 -12.62
C THR A 33 -16.23 -4.38 -11.96
N GLN A 34 -16.02 -4.16 -10.65
CA GLN A 34 -14.79 -4.58 -9.97
C GLN A 34 -15.01 -5.41 -8.71
N ILE A 35 -16.25 -5.71 -8.34
CA ILE A 35 -16.56 -6.48 -7.13
C ILE A 35 -15.82 -7.83 -7.13
N HIS A 36 -15.17 -8.12 -5.99
CA HIS A 36 -14.61 -9.44 -5.74
C HIS A 36 -15.56 -10.23 -4.83
N TRP A 37 -16.42 -11.04 -5.43
CA TRP A 37 -17.48 -11.78 -4.75
C TRP A 37 -17.00 -12.60 -3.53
N PRO A 38 -15.85 -13.32 -3.60
CA PRO A 38 -15.36 -14.04 -2.43
C PRO A 38 -15.09 -13.11 -1.23
N THR A 39 -14.47 -11.93 -1.45
CA THR A 39 -14.24 -10.95 -0.38
C THR A 39 -15.54 -10.44 0.21
N PHE A 40 -16.53 -10.15 -0.63
CA PHE A 40 -17.85 -9.72 -0.17
C PHE A 40 -18.53 -10.78 0.72
N PHE A 41 -18.51 -12.06 0.31
CA PHE A 41 -19.08 -13.14 1.11
C PHE A 41 -18.32 -13.36 2.43
N PHE A 42 -16.99 -13.19 2.46
CA PHE A 42 -16.23 -13.20 3.70
C PHE A 42 -16.63 -12.06 4.64
N ALA A 43 -16.75 -10.84 4.11
CA ALA A 43 -17.18 -9.69 4.90
C ALA A 43 -18.61 -9.86 5.43
N ALA A 44 -19.55 -10.29 4.58
CA ALA A 44 -20.93 -10.56 4.96
C ALA A 44 -21.03 -11.70 6.00
N GLY A 45 -20.23 -12.76 5.83
CA GLY A 45 -20.15 -13.88 6.78
C GLY A 45 -19.61 -13.45 8.15
N ALA A 46 -18.52 -12.67 8.17
CA ALA A 46 -17.98 -12.10 9.40
C ALA A 46 -19.01 -11.24 10.14
N PHE A 47 -19.73 -10.40 9.40
CA PHE A 47 -20.78 -9.55 9.95
C PHE A 47 -21.94 -10.38 10.50
N ALA A 48 -22.39 -11.40 9.77
CA ALA A 48 -23.42 -12.33 10.24
C ALA A 48 -23.01 -13.05 11.53
N ILE A 49 -21.78 -13.57 11.61
CA ILE A 49 -21.23 -14.19 12.82
C ILE A 49 -21.30 -13.21 14.00
N MET A 50 -20.88 -11.97 13.81
CA MET A 50 -20.91 -10.95 14.89
C MET A 50 -22.34 -10.67 15.37
N ILE A 51 -23.32 -10.55 14.45
CA ILE A 51 -24.73 -10.31 14.81
C ILE A 51 -25.29 -11.50 15.58
N VAL A 52 -25.06 -12.71 15.06
CA VAL A 52 -25.57 -13.95 15.69
C VAL A 52 -24.99 -14.11 17.10
N LEU A 53 -23.69 -14.00 17.26
CA LEU A 53 -23.04 -14.12 18.57
C LEU A 53 -23.53 -13.05 19.55
N ARG A 54 -23.69 -11.82 19.10
CA ARG A 54 -24.21 -10.72 19.93
C ARG A 54 -25.66 -10.99 20.37
N ARG A 55 -26.44 -11.63 19.53
CA ARG A 55 -27.85 -11.97 19.83
C ARG A 55 -27.96 -13.09 20.85
N PHE A 56 -27.07 -14.11 20.76
CA PHE A 56 -27.13 -15.27 21.64
C PHE A 56 -26.46 -15.04 23.00
N ASN A 57 -25.29 -14.39 23.00
CA ASN A 57 -24.57 -14.12 24.24
C ASN A 57 -23.72 -12.84 24.13
N PRO A 58 -24.20 -11.70 24.67
CA PRO A 58 -23.48 -10.42 24.62
C PRO A 58 -22.13 -10.41 25.35
N ARG A 59 -21.90 -11.39 26.25
CA ARG A 59 -20.63 -11.47 27.00
C ARG A 59 -19.47 -12.05 26.19
N ILE A 60 -19.76 -12.68 25.08
CA ILE A 60 -18.76 -13.27 24.21
C ILE A 60 -18.12 -12.18 23.35
N PRO A 61 -16.77 -12.12 23.21
CA PRO A 61 -16.10 -11.18 22.33
C PRO A 61 -16.35 -11.53 20.85
N ASN A 62 -17.51 -11.13 20.35
CA ASN A 62 -18.03 -11.48 19.02
C ASN A 62 -17.05 -11.13 17.88
N VAL A 63 -16.35 -9.99 17.97
CA VAL A 63 -15.35 -9.58 16.97
C VAL A 63 -14.16 -10.55 16.93
N LEU A 64 -13.65 -10.94 18.11
CA LEU A 64 -12.52 -11.87 18.18
C LEU A 64 -12.88 -13.24 17.56
N ILE A 65 -14.06 -13.74 17.88
CA ILE A 65 -14.52 -15.02 17.33
C ILE A 65 -14.76 -14.92 15.83
N ALA A 66 -15.38 -13.84 15.34
CA ALA A 66 -15.57 -13.63 13.91
C ALA A 66 -14.22 -13.61 13.17
N VAL A 67 -13.22 -12.89 13.70
CA VAL A 67 -11.88 -12.87 13.12
C VAL A 67 -11.22 -14.25 13.15
N ALA A 68 -11.31 -14.98 14.27
CA ALA A 68 -10.73 -16.32 14.37
C ALA A 68 -11.34 -17.30 13.37
N ILE A 69 -12.68 -17.31 13.24
CA ILE A 69 -13.39 -18.19 12.30
C ILE A 69 -13.05 -17.81 10.84
N THR A 70 -13.10 -16.54 10.50
CA THR A 70 -12.81 -16.10 9.13
C THR A 70 -11.35 -16.32 8.76
N THR A 71 -10.41 -16.16 9.68
CA THR A 71 -8.99 -16.47 9.48
C THR A 71 -8.78 -17.98 9.26
N ALA A 72 -9.38 -18.82 10.10
CA ALA A 72 -9.29 -20.26 9.94
C ALA A 72 -9.90 -20.73 8.61
N LEU A 73 -11.06 -20.18 8.23
CA LEU A 73 -11.71 -20.47 6.96
C LEU A 73 -10.86 -20.00 5.77
N SER A 74 -10.30 -18.79 5.84
CA SER A 74 -9.41 -18.24 4.82
C SER A 74 -8.17 -19.13 4.61
N TRP A 75 -7.59 -19.62 5.70
CA TRP A 75 -6.46 -20.55 5.64
C TRP A 75 -6.86 -21.89 5.02
N LEU A 76 -8.01 -22.45 5.42
CA LEU A 76 -8.50 -23.76 4.95
C LEU A 76 -8.78 -23.77 3.44
N ILE A 77 -9.36 -22.68 2.91
CA ILE A 77 -9.69 -22.59 1.47
C ILE A 77 -8.58 -21.96 0.63
N HIS A 78 -7.42 -21.69 1.24
CA HIS A 78 -6.29 -21.03 0.56
C HIS A 78 -6.74 -19.76 -0.18
N PHE A 79 -7.46 -18.88 0.56
CA PHE A 79 -8.06 -17.67 0.00
C PHE A 79 -7.02 -16.73 -0.63
N GLU A 80 -5.82 -16.67 -0.06
CA GLU A 80 -4.70 -15.90 -0.58
C GLU A 80 -3.91 -16.75 -1.58
N HIS A 81 -3.85 -16.31 -2.83
CA HIS A 81 -3.04 -16.91 -3.88
C HIS A 81 -1.98 -15.90 -4.27
N LEU A 82 -0.79 -16.11 -3.74
CA LEU A 82 0.39 -15.30 -4.08
C LEU A 82 1.34 -16.12 -4.93
N ASP A 83 1.78 -15.54 -6.02
CA ASP A 83 2.84 -16.10 -6.85
C ASP A 83 3.92 -15.06 -7.11
N THR A 84 5.17 -15.50 -7.14
CA THR A 84 6.32 -14.63 -7.44
C THR A 84 6.83 -14.96 -8.81
N VAL A 85 6.63 -14.05 -9.73
CA VAL A 85 6.90 -14.25 -11.15
C VAL A 85 8.01 -13.32 -11.64
N ALA A 86 8.74 -13.73 -12.64
CA ALA A 86 9.71 -12.87 -13.30
C ALA A 86 8.99 -11.84 -14.19
N LEU A 87 9.58 -10.68 -14.36
CA LEU A 87 9.04 -9.63 -15.22
C LEU A 87 8.81 -10.11 -16.66
N SER A 88 9.66 -11.01 -17.14
CA SER A 88 9.55 -11.63 -18.47
C SER A 88 8.28 -12.49 -18.69
N GLN A 89 7.57 -12.86 -17.62
CA GLN A 89 6.31 -13.61 -17.70
C GLN A 89 5.08 -12.71 -17.88
N ILE A 90 5.26 -11.39 -17.79
CA ILE A 90 4.20 -10.40 -18.00
C ILE A 90 4.22 -9.95 -19.46
N GLU A 91 3.22 -10.35 -20.22
CA GLU A 91 3.07 -9.98 -21.63
C GLU A 91 2.41 -8.60 -21.78
N ASN A 92 3.11 -7.56 -21.25
CA ASN A 92 2.68 -6.17 -21.37
C ASN A 92 3.89 -5.22 -21.28
N GLU A 93 4.22 -4.59 -22.41
CA GLU A 93 5.36 -3.68 -22.51
C GLU A 93 5.27 -2.49 -21.56
N ALA A 94 4.09 -1.89 -21.39
CA ALA A 94 3.91 -0.75 -20.50
C ALA A 94 4.20 -1.10 -19.03
N VAL A 95 3.80 -2.29 -18.58
CA VAL A 95 4.14 -2.77 -17.23
C VAL A 95 5.62 -3.03 -17.09
N GLN A 96 6.26 -3.62 -18.12
CA GLN A 96 7.69 -3.86 -18.10
C GLN A 96 8.48 -2.55 -18.05
N GLU A 97 8.09 -1.54 -18.82
CA GLU A 97 8.70 -0.21 -18.81
C GLU A 97 8.62 0.47 -17.43
N VAL A 98 7.44 0.47 -16.81
CA VAL A 98 7.25 1.04 -15.46
C VAL A 98 8.13 0.34 -14.42
N VAL A 99 8.25 -0.99 -14.49
CA VAL A 99 9.13 -1.75 -13.57
C VAL A 99 10.60 -1.44 -13.83
N HIS A 100 11.02 -1.31 -15.09
CA HIS A 100 12.39 -0.91 -15.42
C HIS A 100 12.68 0.52 -14.93
N ASP A 101 11.73 1.43 -15.02
CA ASP A 101 11.85 2.80 -14.48
C ASP A 101 11.99 2.81 -12.96
N GLU A 102 11.25 1.93 -12.24
CA GLU A 102 11.43 1.78 -10.79
C GLU A 102 12.83 1.27 -10.45
N LEU A 103 13.33 0.28 -11.19
CA LEU A 103 14.68 -0.24 -10.99
C LEU A 103 15.76 0.80 -11.27
N ALA A 104 15.59 1.58 -12.34
CA ALA A 104 16.49 2.69 -12.66
C ALA A 104 16.48 3.74 -11.53
N LEU A 105 15.30 4.11 -11.03
CA LEU A 105 15.18 5.03 -9.91
C LEU A 105 15.86 4.50 -8.65
N LYS A 106 15.67 3.23 -8.32
CA LYS A 106 16.34 2.61 -7.15
C LYS A 106 17.87 2.66 -7.24
N ARG A 107 18.43 2.63 -8.44
CA ARG A 107 19.87 2.79 -8.68
C ARG A 107 20.30 4.26 -8.61
N GLU A 108 19.47 5.17 -9.09
CA GLU A 108 19.75 6.63 -9.11
C GLU A 108 19.62 7.29 -7.72
N ILE A 109 18.70 6.81 -6.88
CA ILE A 109 18.42 7.40 -5.55
C ILE A 109 19.69 7.57 -4.69
N PRO A 110 20.56 6.58 -4.50
CA PRO A 110 21.74 6.75 -3.64
C PRO A 110 22.71 7.83 -4.13
N GLU A 111 22.84 7.99 -5.46
CA GLU A 111 23.67 9.03 -6.07
C GLU A 111 23.06 10.43 -5.88
N LEU A 112 21.74 10.52 -6.07
CA LEU A 112 21.00 11.76 -5.81
C LEU A 112 21.04 12.14 -4.34
N ASP A 113 20.88 11.19 -3.42
CA ASP A 113 20.96 11.45 -1.97
C ASP A 113 22.34 11.93 -1.57
N LYS A 114 23.42 11.39 -2.17
CA LYS A 114 24.78 11.86 -1.96
C LYS A 114 24.97 13.27 -2.51
N ALA A 115 24.50 13.53 -3.73
CA ALA A 115 24.59 14.87 -4.33
C ALA A 115 23.80 15.91 -3.53
N ILE A 116 22.64 15.55 -2.97
CA ILE A 116 21.84 16.41 -2.09
C ILE A 116 22.61 16.71 -0.80
N ALA A 117 23.21 15.70 -0.17
CA ALA A 117 24.00 15.88 1.06
C ALA A 117 25.23 16.78 0.83
N ASP A 118 25.91 16.62 -0.29
CA ASP A 118 27.05 17.46 -0.67
C ASP A 118 26.62 18.92 -0.97
N ALA A 119 25.47 19.10 -1.63
CA ALA A 119 24.91 20.43 -1.88
C ALA A 119 24.45 21.11 -0.58
N GLU A 120 23.82 20.38 0.33
CA GLU A 120 23.41 20.85 1.64
C GLU A 120 24.62 21.28 2.49
N LYS A 121 25.70 20.51 2.46
CA LYS A 121 26.93 20.84 3.14
C LYS A 121 27.52 22.16 2.59
N ARG A 122 27.62 22.30 1.27
CA ARG A 122 28.09 23.55 0.63
C ARG A 122 27.23 24.74 1.00
N HIS A 123 25.89 24.59 0.97
CA HIS A 123 25.00 25.65 1.39
C HIS A 123 25.23 26.07 2.84
N ARG A 124 25.39 25.12 3.78
CA ARG A 124 25.70 25.42 5.18
C ARG A 124 27.04 26.10 5.37
N GLU A 125 28.03 25.72 4.60
CA GLU A 125 29.40 26.36 4.65
C GLU A 125 29.34 27.79 4.12
N THR A 126 28.69 28.04 2.98
CA THR A 126 28.53 29.39 2.43
C THR A 126 27.68 30.27 3.34
N LEU A 127 26.62 29.75 3.93
CA LEU A 127 25.77 30.46 4.89
C LEU A 127 26.59 30.94 6.13
N LYS A 128 27.46 30.07 6.67
CA LYS A 128 28.30 30.41 7.81
C LYS A 128 29.37 31.46 7.45
N GLN A 129 29.90 31.41 6.22
CA GLN A 129 31.02 32.26 5.81
C GLN A 129 30.56 33.61 5.29
N PHE A 130 29.45 33.71 4.60
CA PHE A 130 29.04 34.89 3.83
C PHE A 130 27.65 35.46 4.26
N GLY A 131 26.89 34.73 5.09
CA GLY A 131 25.57 35.13 5.49
C GLY A 131 24.47 34.76 4.48
N THR A 132 23.23 35.13 4.78
CA THR A 132 22.00 34.73 4.02
C THR A 132 21.88 35.43 2.68
N ASP A 133 22.32 36.69 2.56
CA ASP A 133 22.03 37.56 1.41
C ASP A 133 23.16 37.55 0.37
N ASP A 134 24.24 36.81 0.61
CA ASP A 134 25.34 36.69 -0.35
C ASP A 134 24.93 35.80 -1.54
N SER A 135 25.28 36.24 -2.75
CA SER A 135 24.95 35.52 -3.98
C SER A 135 25.45 34.08 -4.02
N ARG A 136 26.57 33.79 -3.37
CA ARG A 136 27.13 32.43 -3.27
C ARG A 136 26.26 31.52 -2.40
N THR A 137 25.72 32.06 -1.31
CA THR A 137 24.79 31.33 -0.44
C THR A 137 23.45 31.03 -1.18
N LEU A 138 22.91 32.02 -1.88
CA LEU A 138 21.71 31.87 -2.69
C LEU A 138 21.88 30.86 -3.81
N LEU A 139 23.03 30.87 -4.50
CA LEU A 139 23.33 29.87 -5.53
C LEU A 139 23.46 28.46 -4.96
N ALA A 140 24.13 28.32 -3.80
CA ALA A 140 24.27 27.02 -3.14
C ALA A 140 22.92 26.49 -2.64
N GLN A 141 22.05 27.36 -2.12
CA GLN A 141 20.68 27.02 -1.75
C GLN A 141 19.87 26.57 -2.96
N HIS A 142 19.91 27.33 -4.05
CA HIS A 142 19.21 26.97 -5.29
C HIS A 142 19.64 25.60 -5.85
N ALA A 143 20.95 25.31 -5.81
CA ALA A 143 21.48 24.02 -6.23
C ALA A 143 20.94 22.85 -5.35
N TYR A 144 20.92 23.05 -4.02
CA TYR A 144 20.35 22.09 -3.09
C TYR A 144 18.85 21.86 -3.35
N ASP A 145 18.07 22.94 -3.45
CA ASP A 145 16.62 22.86 -3.66
C ASP A 145 16.28 22.20 -5.00
N THR A 146 17.05 22.49 -6.06
CA THR A 146 16.87 21.88 -7.38
C THR A 146 17.07 20.38 -7.36
N LEU A 147 18.12 19.88 -6.69
CA LEU A 147 18.40 18.45 -6.57
C LEU A 147 17.31 17.75 -5.76
N LYS A 148 16.87 18.36 -4.67
CA LYS A 148 15.79 17.85 -3.83
C LYS A 148 14.49 17.75 -4.61
N LEU A 149 14.10 18.79 -5.34
CA LEU A 149 12.91 18.79 -6.19
C LEU A 149 12.99 17.74 -7.32
N LYS A 150 14.18 17.58 -7.93
CA LYS A 150 14.39 16.54 -8.95
C LYS A 150 14.13 15.16 -8.39
N ARG A 151 14.70 14.85 -7.22
CA ARG A 151 14.51 13.57 -6.52
C ARG A 151 13.03 13.34 -6.17
N GLU A 152 12.36 14.35 -5.59
CA GLU A 152 10.96 14.26 -5.21
C GLU A 152 10.03 14.03 -6.41
N ARG A 153 10.21 14.81 -7.48
CA ARG A 153 9.43 14.67 -8.71
C ARG A 153 9.62 13.28 -9.33
N ARG A 154 10.86 12.85 -9.51
CA ARG A 154 11.16 11.53 -10.10
C ARG A 154 10.55 10.41 -9.26
N SER A 155 10.71 10.45 -7.93
CA SER A 155 10.11 9.48 -7.03
C SER A 155 8.58 9.51 -7.03
N LYS A 156 7.97 10.69 -7.15
CA LYS A 156 6.50 10.82 -7.21
C LYS A 156 5.94 10.24 -8.50
N THR A 157 6.57 10.53 -9.64
CA THR A 157 6.14 9.99 -10.94
C THR A 157 6.18 8.46 -10.94
N VAL A 158 7.34 7.86 -10.63
CA VAL A 158 7.48 6.40 -10.63
C VAL A 158 6.52 5.73 -9.63
N LYS A 159 6.30 6.34 -8.45
CA LYS A 159 5.31 5.82 -7.50
C LYS A 159 3.89 5.87 -8.05
N ALA A 160 3.53 6.92 -8.78
CA ALA A 160 2.21 7.01 -9.40
C ALA A 160 2.03 5.93 -10.48
N ASP A 161 3.04 5.73 -11.32
CA ASP A 161 3.03 4.72 -12.38
C ASP A 161 2.95 3.30 -11.79
N ILE A 162 3.69 3.02 -10.71
CA ILE A 162 3.59 1.75 -9.96
C ILE A 162 2.19 1.54 -9.37
N GLU A 163 1.57 2.58 -8.78
CA GLU A 163 0.20 2.45 -8.28
C GLU A 163 -0.82 2.23 -9.41
N GLU A 164 -0.55 2.74 -10.60
CA GLU A 164 -1.39 2.51 -11.78
C GLU A 164 -1.28 1.06 -12.27
N ILE A 165 -0.07 0.53 -12.45
CA ILE A 165 0.10 -0.88 -12.86
C ILE A 165 -0.45 -1.86 -11.84
N LYS A 166 -0.47 -1.54 -10.53
CA LYS A 166 -1.11 -2.35 -9.50
C LYS A 166 -2.64 -2.43 -9.64
N LYS A 167 -3.28 -1.50 -10.35
CA LYS A 167 -4.72 -1.54 -10.65
C LYS A 167 -5.01 -2.44 -11.83
N THR A 168 -4.01 -2.68 -12.68
CA THR A 168 -4.13 -3.51 -13.88
C THR A 168 -4.46 -4.95 -13.50
N ARG A 169 -5.31 -5.57 -14.31
CA ARG A 169 -5.76 -6.95 -14.14
C ARG A 169 -5.14 -7.83 -15.18
N PHE A 170 -4.78 -9.02 -14.77
CA PHE A 170 -4.15 -10.01 -15.63
C PHE A 170 -4.91 -11.32 -15.55
N ASP A 171 -4.93 -12.03 -16.66
CA ASP A 171 -5.33 -13.44 -16.75
C ASP A 171 -4.04 -14.28 -16.80
N HIS A 172 -3.98 -15.31 -15.98
CA HIS A 172 -2.86 -16.24 -15.96
C HIS A 172 -3.15 -17.41 -16.86
N VAL A 173 -2.28 -17.67 -17.82
CA VAL A 173 -2.31 -18.84 -18.67
C VAL A 173 -1.19 -19.77 -18.22
N PRO A 174 -1.53 -20.95 -17.64
CA PRO A 174 -0.53 -21.94 -17.24
C PRO A 174 0.28 -22.40 -18.44
N GLY A 175 1.58 -22.58 -18.25
CA GLY A 175 2.43 -23.16 -19.30
C GLY A 175 2.16 -24.65 -19.48
N PRO A 176 2.40 -25.22 -20.67
CA PRO A 176 2.28 -26.64 -20.92
C PRO A 176 3.28 -27.43 -20.04
N ASP A 177 2.88 -28.60 -19.54
CA ASP A 177 3.70 -29.57 -18.80
C ASP A 177 4.47 -28.99 -17.58
N GLY A 178 3.88 -28.02 -16.86
CA GLY A 178 4.51 -27.41 -15.69
C GLY A 178 5.55 -26.34 -16.04
N ALA A 179 5.62 -25.91 -17.28
CA ALA A 179 6.39 -24.73 -17.68
C ALA A 179 5.80 -23.47 -17.01
N MET A 180 6.66 -22.45 -16.84
CA MET A 180 6.22 -21.17 -16.26
C MET A 180 5.09 -20.58 -17.09
N GLY A 181 3.96 -20.28 -16.42
CA GLY A 181 2.81 -19.62 -17.04
C GLY A 181 3.12 -18.17 -17.42
N ARG A 182 2.25 -17.58 -18.22
CA ARG A 182 2.35 -16.19 -18.65
C ARG A 182 1.12 -15.40 -18.19
N PHE A 183 1.31 -14.12 -17.97
CA PHE A 183 0.27 -13.19 -17.54
C PHE A 183 -0.04 -12.22 -18.66
N TYR A 184 -1.27 -12.24 -19.13
CA TYR A 184 -1.81 -11.37 -20.17
C TYR A 184 -2.74 -10.34 -19.54
N LEU A 185 -2.87 -9.17 -20.16
CA LEU A 185 -3.90 -8.22 -19.76
C LEU A 185 -5.27 -8.89 -19.82
N HIS A 186 -6.09 -8.62 -18.81
CA HIS A 186 -7.46 -9.16 -18.76
C HIS A 186 -8.22 -8.86 -20.06
N ARG A 187 -8.81 -9.89 -20.65
CA ARG A 187 -9.50 -9.89 -21.96
C ARG A 187 -8.59 -9.73 -23.20
N HIS A 188 -7.27 -9.83 -23.02
CA HIS A 188 -6.32 -9.83 -24.13
C HIS A 188 -5.51 -11.12 -24.18
N THR A 189 -6.10 -12.18 -23.65
CA THR A 189 -5.53 -13.52 -23.71
C THR A 189 -5.54 -14.02 -25.16
N PRO A 190 -4.49 -14.67 -25.65
CA PRO A 190 -4.46 -15.22 -27.00
C PRO A 190 -5.60 -16.21 -27.25
N GLU A 191 -6.13 -16.25 -28.48
CA GLU A 191 -7.18 -17.19 -28.87
C GLU A 191 -6.71 -18.65 -28.66
N GLY A 192 -7.53 -19.43 -27.96
CA GLY A 192 -7.23 -20.82 -27.64
C GLY A 192 -6.41 -21.06 -26.37
N ALA A 193 -5.99 -20.01 -25.66
CA ALA A 193 -5.31 -20.16 -24.37
C ALA A 193 -6.35 -20.18 -23.23
N GLU A 194 -6.33 -21.25 -22.44
CA GLU A 194 -7.20 -21.38 -21.26
C GLU A 194 -6.55 -20.69 -20.05
N SER A 195 -7.24 -19.70 -19.49
CA SER A 195 -6.87 -19.04 -18.24
C SER A 195 -7.25 -19.92 -17.03
N ASP A 196 -6.55 -19.77 -15.92
CA ASP A 196 -6.90 -20.39 -14.64
C ASP A 196 -8.22 -19.86 -14.02
N GLY A 197 -8.90 -18.93 -14.70
CA GLY A 197 -10.15 -18.32 -14.29
C GLY A 197 -10.04 -17.32 -13.14
N ARG A 198 -8.82 -16.99 -12.71
CA ARG A 198 -8.56 -16.00 -11.65
C ARG A 198 -8.16 -14.67 -12.25
N LEU A 199 -8.56 -13.59 -11.56
CA LEU A 199 -8.10 -12.25 -11.87
C LEU A 199 -6.87 -11.92 -11.02
N TRP A 200 -5.73 -11.86 -11.67
CA TRP A 200 -4.46 -11.55 -11.04
C TRP A 200 -4.15 -10.05 -11.06
N ARG A 201 -3.43 -9.60 -10.03
CA ARG A 201 -2.98 -8.21 -9.91
C ARG A 201 -1.58 -8.16 -9.33
N ILE A 202 -0.83 -7.15 -9.71
CA ILE A 202 0.48 -6.87 -9.11
C ILE A 202 0.26 -6.37 -7.69
N ARG A 203 0.85 -7.05 -6.71
CA ARG A 203 0.84 -6.65 -5.29
C ARG A 203 2.05 -5.80 -4.94
N SER A 204 3.23 -6.24 -5.33
CA SER A 204 4.48 -5.52 -5.12
C SER A 204 5.49 -5.84 -6.20
N VAL A 205 6.42 -4.93 -6.38
CA VAL A 205 7.59 -5.08 -7.26
C VAL A 205 8.81 -5.25 -6.37
N ASP A 206 9.57 -6.32 -6.59
CA ASP A 206 10.80 -6.60 -5.87
C ASP A 206 11.91 -6.93 -6.86
N GLY A 207 12.64 -5.93 -7.28
CA GLY A 207 13.61 -6.05 -8.36
C GLY A 207 12.93 -6.42 -9.69
N GLU A 208 13.46 -7.43 -10.38
CA GLU A 208 12.88 -7.98 -11.61
C GLU A 208 11.77 -9.02 -11.34
N LYS A 209 11.38 -9.19 -10.08
CA LYS A 209 10.31 -10.10 -9.68
C LYS A 209 9.08 -9.32 -9.26
N LEU A 210 7.93 -9.83 -9.64
CA LEU A 210 6.64 -9.28 -9.30
C LEU A 210 5.92 -10.27 -8.40
N VAL A 211 5.38 -9.78 -7.30
CA VAL A 211 4.47 -10.58 -6.49
C VAL A 211 3.07 -10.36 -7.04
N MET A 212 2.51 -11.41 -7.63
CA MET A 212 1.16 -11.42 -8.17
C MET A 212 0.19 -11.98 -7.13
N ASN A 213 -1.01 -11.42 -7.09
CA ASN A 213 -2.10 -11.89 -6.23
C ASN A 213 -3.30 -12.26 -7.09
N GLY A 214 -3.65 -13.55 -7.12
CA GLY A 214 -4.83 -14.12 -7.80
C GLY A 214 -6.00 -14.41 -6.86
N GLY A 215 -5.95 -13.93 -5.63
CA GLY A 215 -6.99 -14.13 -4.60
C GLY A 215 -7.54 -12.83 -4.05
N GLY A 216 -8.19 -12.92 -2.89
CA GLY A 216 -8.66 -11.76 -2.15
C GLY A 216 -7.52 -10.82 -1.71
N ASN A 217 -7.87 -9.57 -1.49
CA ASN A 217 -6.89 -8.55 -1.08
C ASN A 217 -6.57 -8.71 0.41
N VAL A 218 -5.42 -9.27 0.75
CA VAL A 218 -4.95 -9.35 2.14
C VAL A 218 -4.25 -8.07 2.53
N VAL A 219 -4.54 -7.57 3.73
CA VAL A 219 -4.00 -6.31 4.24
C VAL A 219 -2.50 -6.44 4.54
N GLY A 220 -1.69 -5.85 3.68
CA GLY A 220 -0.27 -5.62 3.91
C GLY A 220 0.60 -6.89 4.02
N ILE A 221 1.87 -6.75 3.70
CA ILE A 221 2.89 -7.76 4.04
C ILE A 221 3.37 -7.43 5.44
N VAL A 222 3.08 -8.31 6.39
CA VAL A 222 3.67 -8.21 7.73
C VAL A 222 5.10 -8.73 7.62
N PRO A 223 6.12 -7.91 7.90
CA PRO A 223 7.51 -8.37 7.89
C PRO A 223 7.67 -9.54 8.86
N LYS A 224 8.36 -10.59 8.42
CA LYS A 224 8.66 -11.73 9.28
C LYS A 224 9.72 -11.33 10.32
N GLY A 225 9.44 -11.61 11.58
CA GLY A 225 10.35 -11.37 12.69
C GLY A 225 10.06 -10.09 13.45
N LEU A 226 10.78 -9.90 14.54
CA LEU A 226 10.72 -8.68 15.33
C LEU A 226 11.62 -7.62 14.69
N PRO A 227 11.22 -6.33 14.71
CA PRO A 227 12.09 -5.26 14.27
C PRO A 227 13.38 -5.24 15.10
N SER A 228 14.50 -4.88 14.45
CA SER A 228 15.75 -4.71 15.16
C SER A 228 15.63 -3.65 16.25
N PHE A 229 16.16 -3.95 17.43
CA PHE A 229 16.17 -3.00 18.52
C PHE A 229 17.09 -1.83 18.18
N THR A 230 16.52 -0.66 17.98
CA THR A 230 17.25 0.58 17.70
C THR A 230 16.90 1.61 18.76
N LEU A 231 17.93 2.21 19.39
CA LEU A 231 17.71 3.31 20.32
C LEU A 231 17.27 4.56 19.53
N PRO A 232 16.17 5.21 19.95
CA PRO A 232 15.73 6.44 19.30
C PRO A 232 16.76 7.54 19.47
N LYS A 233 17.00 8.31 18.40
CA LYS A 233 17.79 9.53 18.48
C LYS A 233 16.89 10.64 19.02
N PHE A 234 17.27 11.21 20.17
CA PHE A 234 16.53 12.31 20.77
C PHE A 234 16.97 13.63 20.12
N ASP A 235 16.12 14.21 19.31
CA ASP A 235 16.26 15.55 18.73
C ASP A 235 15.12 16.42 19.24
N VAL A 236 15.46 17.49 19.96
CA VAL A 236 14.47 18.40 20.57
C VAL A 236 13.58 19.07 19.51
N GLY A 237 14.13 19.40 18.34
CA GLY A 237 13.38 19.98 17.24
C GLY A 237 12.29 19.03 16.72
N VAL A 238 12.65 17.76 16.54
CA VAL A 238 11.71 16.72 16.13
C VAL A 238 10.65 16.48 17.21
N ILE A 239 11.04 16.46 18.49
CA ILE A 239 10.11 16.29 19.62
C ILE A 239 9.05 17.39 19.62
N LEU A 240 9.46 18.66 19.46
CA LEU A 240 8.53 19.79 19.42
C LEU A 240 7.55 19.73 18.21
N GLN A 241 8.02 19.29 17.05
CA GLN A 241 7.17 19.09 15.87
C GLN A 241 6.15 17.96 16.07
N LEU A 242 6.53 16.89 16.77
CA LEU A 242 5.65 15.76 17.05
C LEU A 242 4.73 15.97 18.23
N LEU A 243 4.91 17.02 19.04
CA LEU A 243 4.14 17.26 20.26
C LEU A 243 2.64 17.38 19.99
N SER A 244 2.26 18.13 18.95
CA SER A 244 0.83 18.30 18.58
C SER A 244 0.19 16.97 18.14
N ALA A 245 0.90 16.17 17.35
CA ALA A 245 0.46 14.84 16.95
C ALA A 245 0.34 13.90 18.17
N GLY A 246 1.31 13.94 19.08
CA GLY A 246 1.31 13.17 20.33
C GLY A 246 0.12 13.49 21.23
N ILE A 247 -0.19 14.78 21.42
CA ILE A 247 -1.36 15.22 22.18
C ILE A 247 -2.65 14.72 21.52
N THR A 248 -2.78 14.87 20.21
CA THR A 248 -3.97 14.42 19.47
C THR A 248 -4.19 12.92 19.61
N ILE A 249 -3.14 12.10 19.43
CA ILE A 249 -3.22 10.65 19.60
C ILE A 249 -3.59 10.27 21.03
N SER A 250 -3.00 10.94 22.03
CA SER A 250 -3.31 10.70 23.44
C SER A 250 -4.77 11.01 23.78
N LEU A 251 -5.33 12.11 23.25
CA LEU A 251 -6.73 12.46 23.42
C LEU A 251 -7.66 11.45 22.77
N ILE A 252 -7.34 10.99 21.56
CA ILE A 252 -8.13 9.95 20.87
C ILE A 252 -8.11 8.65 21.68
N GLY A 253 -6.95 8.19 22.12
CA GLY A 253 -6.81 6.98 22.94
C GLY A 253 -7.56 7.09 24.28
N PHE A 254 -7.54 8.26 24.92
CA PHE A 254 -8.30 8.53 26.13
C PHE A 254 -9.81 8.45 25.90
N MET A 255 -10.30 9.07 24.83
CA MET A 255 -11.72 9.00 24.43
C MET A 255 -12.16 7.58 24.12
N GLU A 256 -11.32 6.79 23.46
CA GLU A 256 -11.58 5.39 23.17
C GLU A 256 -11.64 4.56 24.46
N ALA A 257 -10.69 4.74 25.38
CA ALA A 257 -10.69 4.07 26.66
C ALA A 257 -11.94 4.37 27.50
N ILE A 258 -12.39 5.64 27.54
CA ILE A 258 -13.64 6.04 28.22
C ILE A 258 -14.84 5.34 27.56
N SER A 259 -14.88 5.31 26.23
CA SER A 259 -15.98 4.70 25.47
C SER A 259 -16.10 3.20 25.79
N ILE A 260 -14.96 2.50 25.85
CA ILE A 260 -14.90 1.09 26.21
C ILE A 260 -15.32 0.89 27.68
N ALA A 261 -14.79 1.70 28.60
CA ALA A 261 -15.15 1.62 30.03
C ALA A 261 -16.65 1.84 30.25
N LYS A 262 -17.25 2.83 29.57
CA LYS A 262 -18.69 3.08 29.64
C LYS A 262 -19.51 1.93 29.06
N ALA A 263 -19.07 1.32 27.98
CA ALA A 263 -19.74 0.16 27.37
C ALA A 263 -19.67 -1.10 28.23
N MET A 264 -18.64 -1.22 29.09
CA MET A 264 -18.53 -2.34 30.04
C MET A 264 -19.28 -2.11 31.37
N ALA A 265 -19.59 -0.86 31.69
CA ALA A 265 -20.27 -0.49 32.94
C ALA A 265 -21.83 -0.54 32.82
N THR A 266 -22.38 -0.71 31.62
CA THR A 266 -23.79 -0.90 31.32
C THR A 266 -24.08 -2.36 31.00
#